data_18e8b20a4ee5bce3935724780fcd4aa8
#
_entry.id   18e8b20a4ee5bce3935724780fcd4aa8
#
_cell.length_a   1.000
_cell.length_b   1.000
_cell.length_c   1.000
_cell.angle_alpha   90.00
_cell.angle_beta   90.00
_cell.angle_gamma   90.00
#
_symmetry.space_group_name_H-M   'P 1'
#
loop_
_entity.id
_entity.type
_entity.pdbx_description
1 polymer ?
#
loop_
_entity_poly.entity_id
_entity_poly.type
_entity_poly.pdbx_seq_one_letter_code
_entity_poly.pdbx_strand_id
1 'polypeptide(L)'
;MIVIVPVKRSAAGARVLGLPKGHPDGDETPEQAATREVAEETGVRADLVEELGDVEYLYERRGRRIHKVVRFFLFDYRAGDLGDHDHEIEEARWMPLADAARELTYEGEREIVNRALSRGAADR
;
A
#
# COMPACT_ATOMS: atom_id res chain seq x y z
N MET A 1 1.53 4.22 10.50
CA MET A 1 1.83 3.57 9.21
C MET A 1 2.01 4.61 8.11
N ILE A 2 2.51 4.20 6.97
CA ILE A 2 2.66 5.10 5.83
C ILE A 2 1.51 4.87 4.85
N VAL A 3 0.87 5.97 4.45
CA VAL A 3 -0.15 5.96 3.40
C VAL A 3 0.34 6.79 2.22
N ILE A 4 -0.18 6.53 1.04
CA ILE A 4 0.18 7.25 -0.17
C ILE A 4 -1.04 7.85 -0.87
N VAL A 5 -0.80 8.92 -1.60
CA VAL A 5 -1.75 9.49 -2.55
C VAL A 5 -1.12 9.36 -3.93
N PRO A 6 -1.55 8.40 -4.74
CA PRO A 6 -1.05 8.26 -6.11
C PRO A 6 -1.46 9.44 -6.98
N VAL A 7 -0.66 9.74 -7.98
CA VAL A 7 -1.03 10.72 -9.01
C VAL A 7 -2.28 10.26 -9.77
N LYS A 8 -2.40 8.96 -10.00
CA LYS A 8 -3.57 8.37 -10.66
C LYS A 8 -4.82 8.48 -9.80
N ARG A 9 -5.89 9.04 -10.38
CA ARG A 9 -7.18 9.18 -9.70
C ARG A 9 -8.00 7.89 -9.75
N SER A 10 -9.04 7.81 -8.91
CA SER A 10 -10.01 6.72 -8.95
C SER A 10 -10.83 6.78 -10.25
N ALA A 11 -11.63 5.74 -10.52
CA ALA A 11 -12.54 5.71 -11.66
C ALA A 11 -13.50 6.90 -11.67
N ALA A 12 -13.86 7.42 -10.49
CA ALA A 12 -14.74 8.59 -10.34
C ALA A 12 -13.98 9.94 -10.41
N GLY A 13 -12.68 9.91 -10.69
CA GLY A 13 -11.85 11.12 -10.76
C GLY A 13 -11.40 11.67 -9.41
N ALA A 14 -11.65 10.95 -8.32
CA ALA A 14 -11.29 11.39 -6.97
C ALA A 14 -9.86 10.98 -6.61
N ARG A 15 -9.27 11.71 -5.67
CA ARG A 15 -7.97 11.34 -5.09
C ARG A 15 -8.12 10.04 -4.31
N VAL A 16 -7.11 9.19 -4.41
CA VAL A 16 -7.05 7.92 -3.70
C VAL A 16 -6.11 8.08 -2.50
N LEU A 17 -6.54 7.62 -1.34
CA LEU A 17 -5.66 7.41 -0.19
C LEU A 17 -5.46 5.91 -0.07
N GLY A 18 -4.23 5.44 -0.20
CA GLY A 18 -3.97 4.01 -0.30
C GLY A 18 -2.76 3.52 0.46
N LEU A 19 -2.61 2.21 0.44
CA LEU A 19 -1.41 1.54 0.92
C LEU A 19 -0.41 1.43 -0.23
N PRO A 20 0.91 1.55 0.05
CA PRO A 20 1.93 1.22 -0.94
C PRO A 20 1.74 -0.21 -1.44
N LYS A 21 1.75 -0.40 -2.74
CA LYS A 21 1.49 -1.70 -3.35
C LYS A 21 1.99 -1.77 -4.79
N GLY A 22 2.19 -2.99 -5.27
CA GLY A 22 2.52 -3.24 -6.66
C GLY A 22 2.61 -4.73 -6.93
N HIS A 23 2.82 -5.06 -8.19
CA HIS A 23 2.94 -6.45 -8.64
C HIS A 23 4.40 -6.90 -8.70
N PRO A 24 4.65 -8.20 -8.52
CA PRO A 24 5.96 -8.75 -8.83
C PRO A 24 6.36 -8.47 -10.29
N ASP A 25 7.61 -8.09 -10.47
CA ASP A 25 8.23 -7.94 -11.78
C ASP A 25 9.11 -9.16 -12.05
N GLY A 26 8.94 -9.76 -13.24
CA GLY A 26 9.76 -10.91 -13.62
C GLY A 26 9.66 -12.05 -12.59
N ASP A 27 10.80 -12.42 -12.03
CA ASP A 27 10.90 -13.54 -11.07
C ASP A 27 10.78 -13.11 -9.60
N GLU A 28 10.39 -11.88 -9.33
CA GLU A 28 10.23 -11.43 -7.95
C GLU A 28 9.18 -12.26 -7.21
N THR A 29 9.48 -12.56 -5.94
CA THR A 29 8.45 -13.09 -5.04
C THR A 29 7.52 -11.96 -4.60
N PRO A 30 6.32 -12.27 -4.08
CA PRO A 30 5.46 -11.25 -3.50
C PRO A 30 6.15 -10.41 -2.42
N GLU A 31 6.99 -11.02 -1.60
CA GLU A 31 7.76 -10.34 -0.55
C GLU A 31 8.77 -9.35 -1.14
N GLN A 32 9.48 -9.76 -2.18
CA GLN A 32 10.43 -8.89 -2.86
C GLN A 32 9.73 -7.71 -3.55
N ALA A 33 8.60 -7.98 -4.20
CA ALA A 33 7.80 -6.94 -4.84
C ALA A 33 7.29 -5.94 -3.82
N ALA A 34 6.76 -6.40 -2.69
CA ALA A 34 6.24 -5.53 -1.64
C ALA A 34 7.36 -4.64 -1.06
N THR A 35 8.54 -5.21 -0.80
CA THR A 35 9.68 -4.46 -0.28
C THR A 35 10.14 -3.39 -1.27
N ARG A 36 10.21 -3.73 -2.54
CA ARG A 36 10.60 -2.80 -3.62
C ARG A 36 9.57 -1.66 -3.74
N GLU A 37 8.28 -1.99 -3.77
CA GLU A 37 7.22 -0.99 -3.92
C GLU A 37 7.16 -0.03 -2.73
N VAL A 38 7.39 -0.53 -1.52
CA VAL A 38 7.48 0.35 -0.34
C VAL A 38 8.61 1.36 -0.53
N ALA A 39 9.78 0.92 -0.99
CA ALA A 39 10.91 1.81 -1.21
C ALA A 39 10.62 2.84 -2.31
N GLU A 40 10.06 2.41 -3.44
CA GLU A 40 9.76 3.30 -4.57
C GLU A 40 8.66 4.30 -4.26
N GLU A 41 7.56 3.83 -3.68
CA GLU A 41 6.37 4.66 -3.45
C GLU A 41 6.46 5.52 -2.20
N THR A 42 7.33 5.21 -1.27
CA THR A 42 7.42 5.96 -0.01
C THR A 42 8.79 6.56 0.28
N GLY A 43 9.84 6.08 -0.39
CA GLY A 43 11.22 6.48 -0.07
C GLY A 43 11.78 5.81 1.18
N VAL A 44 11.06 4.86 1.76
CA VAL A 44 11.42 4.23 3.03
C VAL A 44 11.94 2.81 2.80
N ARG A 45 13.00 2.47 3.52
CA ARG A 45 13.48 1.09 3.64
C ARG A 45 12.89 0.47 4.90
N ALA A 46 12.30 -0.70 4.75
CA ALA A 46 11.62 -1.39 5.82
C ALA A 46 11.91 -2.87 5.79
N ASP A 47 11.85 -3.50 6.96
CA ASP A 47 12.03 -4.95 7.09
C ASP A 47 10.68 -5.62 7.13
N LEU A 48 10.50 -6.66 6.33
CA LEU A 48 9.28 -7.44 6.28
C LEU A 48 9.13 -8.25 7.57
N VAL A 49 7.97 -8.16 8.20
CA VAL A 49 7.67 -8.85 9.46
C VAL A 49 6.78 -10.06 9.22
N GLU A 50 5.60 -9.86 8.61
CA GLU A 50 4.66 -10.94 8.37
C GLU A 50 3.68 -10.61 7.27
N GLU A 51 3.05 -11.65 6.72
CA GLU A 51 1.99 -11.53 5.74
C GLU A 51 0.66 -11.15 6.42
N LEU A 52 -0.06 -10.19 5.83
CA LEU A 52 -1.36 -9.74 6.33
C LEU A 52 -2.53 -10.30 5.53
N GLY A 53 -2.32 -10.61 4.26
CA GLY A 53 -3.36 -11.18 3.42
C GLY A 53 -3.48 -10.48 2.07
N ASP A 54 -4.46 -10.92 1.30
CA ASP A 54 -4.68 -10.47 -0.07
C ASP A 54 -5.86 -9.50 -0.16
N VAL A 55 -5.75 -8.56 -1.08
CA VAL A 55 -6.86 -7.67 -1.47
C VAL A 55 -7.12 -7.84 -2.94
N GLU A 56 -8.39 -7.98 -3.30
CA GLU A 56 -8.83 -8.07 -4.68
C GLU A 56 -9.26 -6.70 -5.17
N TYR A 57 -8.82 -6.34 -6.39
CA TYR A 57 -9.22 -5.11 -7.05
C TYR A 57 -9.89 -5.45 -8.37
N LEU A 58 -11.07 -4.89 -8.58
CA LEU A 58 -11.81 -5.03 -9.84
C LEU A 58 -11.90 -3.65 -10.48
N TYR A 59 -11.46 -3.52 -11.72
CA TYR A 59 -11.52 -2.26 -12.42
C TYR A 59 -11.62 -2.49 -13.92
N GLU A 60 -11.96 -1.43 -14.65
CA GLU A 60 -11.98 -1.44 -16.10
C GLU A 60 -10.81 -0.68 -16.66
N ARG A 61 -10.22 -1.23 -17.70
CA ARG A 61 -9.16 -0.57 -18.45
C ARG A 61 -9.38 -0.85 -19.92
N ARG A 62 -9.57 0.21 -20.70
CA ARG A 62 -9.84 0.12 -22.14
C ARG A 62 -10.99 -0.82 -22.47
N GLY A 63 -12.08 -0.74 -21.71
CA GLY A 63 -13.26 -1.56 -21.90
C GLY A 63 -13.14 -2.99 -21.42
N ARG A 64 -12.01 -3.38 -20.82
CA ARG A 64 -11.81 -4.72 -20.27
C ARG A 64 -11.93 -4.72 -18.76
N ARG A 65 -12.58 -5.74 -18.23
CA ARG A 65 -12.59 -6.01 -16.78
C ARG A 65 -11.27 -6.62 -16.39
N ILE A 66 -10.61 -5.99 -15.40
CA ILE A 66 -9.35 -6.48 -14.86
C ILE A 66 -9.56 -6.87 -13.41
N HIS A 67 -9.12 -8.07 -13.08
CA HIS A 67 -9.10 -8.61 -11.74
C HIS A 67 -7.65 -8.71 -11.29
N LYS A 68 -7.35 -8.07 -10.17
CA LYS A 68 -6.00 -7.99 -9.65
C LYS A 68 -5.99 -8.37 -8.19
N VAL A 69 -5.07 -9.24 -7.79
CA VAL A 69 -4.88 -9.62 -6.38
C VAL A 69 -3.52 -9.13 -5.93
N VAL A 70 -3.48 -8.40 -4.83
CA VAL A 70 -2.26 -7.90 -4.23
C VAL A 70 -2.11 -8.47 -2.83
N ARG A 71 -0.95 -9.02 -2.53
CA ARG A 71 -0.63 -9.52 -1.20
C ARG A 71 0.06 -8.42 -0.40
N PHE A 72 -0.47 -8.19 0.80
CA PHE A 72 0.04 -7.17 1.71
C PHE A 72 0.81 -7.78 2.86
N PHE A 73 1.80 -7.03 3.34
CA PHE A 73 2.69 -7.45 4.42
C PHE A 73 2.81 -6.35 5.45
N LEU A 74 3.12 -6.75 6.68
CA LEU A 74 3.50 -5.82 7.74
C LEU A 74 5.02 -5.62 7.69
N PHE A 75 5.45 -4.37 7.78
CA PHE A 75 6.86 -3.99 7.77
C PHE A 75 7.21 -3.19 9.01
N ASP A 76 8.45 -3.33 9.47
CA ASP A 76 9.05 -2.44 10.44
C ASP A 76 9.87 -1.37 9.72
N TYR A 77 9.66 -0.12 10.09
CA TYR A 77 10.45 1.00 9.56
C TYR A 77 11.91 0.83 9.93
N ARG A 78 12.78 1.12 8.99
CA ARG A 78 14.21 1.05 9.19
C ARG A 78 14.92 2.37 8.92
N ALA A 79 14.77 2.92 7.74
CA ALA A 79 15.44 4.13 7.31
C ALA A 79 14.72 4.76 6.12
N GLY A 80 15.09 5.99 5.80
CA GLY A 80 14.60 6.67 4.62
C GLY A 80 13.64 7.82 4.93
N ASP A 81 13.38 8.62 3.92
CA ASP A 81 12.61 9.84 4.01
C ASP A 81 11.43 9.80 3.03
N LEU A 82 10.23 10.13 3.51
CA LEU A 82 9.02 10.15 2.68
C LEU A 82 9.10 11.13 1.50
N GLY A 83 10.01 12.08 1.53
CA GLY A 83 10.25 12.98 0.41
C GLY A 83 10.88 12.31 -0.79
N ASP A 84 11.44 11.13 -0.63
CA ASP A 84 12.16 10.39 -1.67
C ASP A 84 11.28 9.41 -2.46
N HIS A 85 9.96 9.54 -2.38
CA HIS A 85 9.03 8.74 -3.17
C HIS A 85 9.15 9.07 -4.67
N ASP A 86 8.72 8.14 -5.53
CA ASP A 86 8.82 8.31 -6.97
C ASP A 86 7.75 9.27 -7.54
N HIS A 87 7.83 9.50 -8.87
CA HIS A 87 6.96 10.45 -9.57
C HIS A 87 5.51 9.97 -9.73
N GLU A 88 5.23 8.70 -9.49
CA GLU A 88 3.87 8.15 -9.55
C GLU A 88 3.07 8.48 -8.29
N ILE A 89 3.75 8.95 -7.26
CA ILE A 89 3.16 9.26 -5.96
C ILE A 89 3.16 10.78 -5.76
N GLU A 90 1.99 11.34 -5.50
CA GLU A 90 1.82 12.75 -5.22
C GLU A 90 2.25 13.09 -3.80
N GLU A 91 1.92 12.21 -2.84
CA GLU A 91 2.19 12.41 -1.43
C GLU A 91 2.37 11.07 -0.73
N ALA A 92 3.35 10.99 0.17
CA ALA A 92 3.49 9.89 1.12
C ALA A 92 3.56 10.49 2.51
N ARG A 93 2.79 9.94 3.47
CA ARG A 93 2.76 10.49 4.83
C ARG A 93 2.50 9.43 5.89
N TRP A 94 2.92 9.74 7.11
CA TRP A 94 2.57 8.93 8.27
C TRP A 94 1.13 9.19 8.67
N MET A 95 0.43 8.13 9.08
CA MET A 95 -0.94 8.21 9.58
C MET A 95 -1.11 7.20 10.71
N PRO A 96 -1.82 7.55 11.80
CA PRO A 96 -2.15 6.57 12.82
C PRO A 96 -2.92 5.40 12.23
N LEU A 97 -2.62 4.18 12.69
CA LEU A 97 -3.27 2.96 12.21
C LEU A 97 -4.80 3.04 12.31
N ALA A 98 -5.32 3.53 13.43
CA ALA A 98 -6.75 3.65 13.62
C ALA A 98 -7.41 4.58 12.60
N ASP A 99 -6.72 5.64 12.20
CA ASP A 99 -7.23 6.57 11.18
C ASP A 99 -7.20 5.91 9.81
N ALA A 100 -6.12 5.23 9.46
CA ALA A 100 -6.00 4.53 8.18
C ALA A 100 -7.08 3.44 8.04
N ALA A 101 -7.41 2.74 9.13
CA ALA A 101 -8.46 1.74 9.14
C ALA A 101 -9.83 2.31 8.77
N ARG A 102 -10.03 3.62 8.90
CA ARG A 102 -11.27 4.30 8.54
C ARG A 102 -11.19 5.07 7.23
N GLU A 103 -10.04 5.64 6.93
CA GLU A 103 -9.91 6.67 5.90
C GLU A 103 -9.37 6.18 4.56
N LEU A 104 -8.74 5.01 4.50
CA LEU A 104 -8.26 4.47 3.23
C LEU A 104 -9.42 4.32 2.25
N THR A 105 -9.16 4.61 0.99
CA THR A 105 -10.20 4.63 -0.05
C THR A 105 -10.83 3.27 -0.27
N TYR A 106 -10.02 2.20 -0.27
CA TYR A 106 -10.52 0.85 -0.59
C TYR A 106 -10.83 0.05 0.66
N GLU A 107 -12.01 -0.57 0.68
CA GLU A 107 -12.46 -1.38 1.80
C GLU A 107 -11.48 -2.52 2.13
N GLY A 108 -10.97 -3.21 1.10
CA GLY A 108 -10.02 -4.29 1.31
C GLY A 108 -8.75 -3.83 2.01
N GLU A 109 -8.29 -2.63 1.70
CA GLU A 109 -7.11 -2.06 2.37
C GLU A 109 -7.42 -1.67 3.82
N ARG A 110 -8.62 -1.15 4.09
CA ARG A 110 -9.05 -0.89 5.46
C ARG A 110 -9.07 -2.17 6.29
N GLU A 111 -9.53 -3.27 5.71
CA GLU A 111 -9.54 -4.58 6.37
C GLU A 111 -8.12 -5.08 6.68
N ILE A 112 -7.16 -4.84 5.77
CA ILE A 112 -5.75 -5.18 6.00
C ILE A 112 -5.21 -4.42 7.22
N VAL A 113 -5.51 -3.14 7.35
CA VAL A 113 -5.08 -2.35 8.52
C VAL A 113 -5.73 -2.85 9.80
N ASN A 114 -7.01 -3.18 9.76
CA ASN A 114 -7.70 -3.76 10.92
C ASN A 114 -7.08 -5.09 11.34
N ARG A 115 -6.66 -5.90 10.37
CA ARG A 115 -5.97 -7.15 10.64
C ARG A 115 -4.64 -6.92 11.33
N ALA A 116 -3.88 -5.92 10.87
CA ALA A 116 -2.63 -5.53 11.51
C ALA A 116 -2.86 -5.09 12.96
N LEU A 117 -3.89 -4.27 13.19
CA LEU A 117 -4.25 -3.82 14.55
C LEU A 117 -4.59 -4.99 15.46
N SER A 118 -5.38 -5.95 14.97
CA SER A 118 -5.77 -7.12 15.77
C SER A 118 -4.58 -8.03 16.10
N ARG A 119 -3.51 -7.95 15.34
CA ARG A 119 -2.26 -8.70 15.59
C ARG A 119 -1.30 -7.92 16.48
N GLY A 120 -1.72 -6.79 17.04
CA GLY A 120 -0.91 -6.00 17.95
C GLY A 120 0.05 -5.02 17.30
N ALA A 121 -0.14 -4.70 16.01
CA ALA A 121 0.66 -3.67 15.36
C ALA A 121 0.47 -2.33 16.07
N ALA A 122 1.55 -1.58 16.21
CA ALA A 122 1.54 -0.29 16.88
C ALA A 122 2.02 0.80 15.92
N ASP A 123 1.59 2.03 16.21
CA ASP A 123 2.10 3.18 15.49
C ASP A 123 3.58 3.37 15.78
N ARG A 124 4.25 3.89 14.80
CA ARG A 124 5.67 4.15 14.87
C ARG A 124 6.01 5.24 15.88
#